data_cd21a946dfa04c97ce3f2a203df5588d
#
_entry.id   cd21a946dfa04c97ce3f2a203df5588d
#
_cell.length_a   1.000
_cell.length_b   1.000
_cell.length_c   1.000
_cell.angle_alpha   90.00
_cell.angle_beta   90.00
_cell.angle_gamma   90.00
#
_symmetry.space_group_name_H-M   'P 1'
#
loop_
_entity.id
_entity.type
_entity.pdbx_description
1 polymer ?
#
loop_
_entity_poly.entity_id
_entity_poly.type
_entity_poly.pdbx_seq_one_letter_code
_entity_poly.pdbx_strand_id
1 'polypeptide(L)'
;MGYNLAYLANPTFGGWVTMTAHLSLKYNYPLFKISKSNRTEKIQRDFGYDVKYQNISIDDLIQKDNILIVALDKHYYKYLNRFPDNTSIVMHDPNDFKSVPVQQFLKRVNVITIREAVKQNLLINHNIQSEFKYHPFYEYDRNTYKNNVSDKCISISRIDFDKKTHVILRTNPLIKDISNKIQIYGKENRLYVEFTLKDKMNLKEEFIKYWKGRFAKTLPISVDEKDILNNCKYVVDLSVIKGDGGGTQYTFLEAIHQDCILILHKEWVEKGDLFKDKYNCYVVGY
;
A
#
# COMPACT_ATOMS: atom_id res chain seq x y z
N MET A 1 -2.30 -0.93 -26.97
CA MET A 1 -3.43 -0.11 -26.48
C MET A 1 -3.29 0.04 -24.98
N GLY A 2 -3.51 1.24 -24.44
CA GLY A 2 -3.42 1.50 -22.99
C GLY A 2 -4.76 1.26 -22.27
N TYR A 3 -4.71 1.17 -20.93
CA TYR A 3 -5.90 1.07 -20.11
C TYR A 3 -6.47 2.45 -19.76
N ASN A 4 -7.78 2.51 -19.61
CA ASN A 4 -8.49 3.57 -18.91
C ASN A 4 -8.65 3.14 -17.44
N LEU A 5 -7.92 3.77 -16.53
CA LEU A 5 -7.92 3.40 -15.11
C LEU A 5 -9.20 3.90 -14.43
N ALA A 6 -9.90 3.01 -13.75
CA ALA A 6 -11.10 3.31 -12.98
C ALA A 6 -10.85 3.14 -11.48
N TYR A 7 -10.91 4.24 -10.73
CA TYR A 7 -10.81 4.21 -9.27
C TYR A 7 -12.20 4.24 -8.64
N LEU A 8 -12.71 3.07 -8.26
CA LEU A 8 -14.04 2.85 -7.71
C LEU A 8 -13.98 2.67 -6.19
N ALA A 9 -13.30 3.57 -5.51
CA ALA A 9 -13.14 3.48 -4.07
C ALA A 9 -13.15 4.85 -3.39
N ASN A 10 -13.38 4.84 -2.07
CA ASN A 10 -13.41 6.04 -1.24
C ASN A 10 -12.08 6.40 -0.54
N PRO A 11 -11.16 5.47 -0.23
CA PRO A 11 -9.91 5.83 0.43
C PRO A 11 -9.14 6.92 -0.30
N THR A 12 -8.51 7.79 0.47
CA THR A 12 -7.67 8.90 -0.01
C THR A 12 -6.19 8.65 0.18
N PHE A 13 -5.84 7.53 0.79
CA PHE A 13 -4.47 7.08 1.07
C PHE A 13 -4.43 5.55 1.17
N GLY A 14 -3.22 4.99 1.16
CA GLY A 14 -2.99 3.56 1.27
C GLY A 14 -2.70 2.88 -0.06
N GLY A 15 -2.52 1.56 -0.04
CA GLY A 15 -2.03 0.78 -1.18
C GLY A 15 -2.79 0.96 -2.49
N TRP A 16 -4.11 1.09 -2.43
CA TRP A 16 -4.92 1.32 -3.63
C TRP A 16 -4.59 2.64 -4.32
N VAL A 17 -4.45 3.71 -3.53
CA VAL A 17 -4.13 5.04 -4.05
C VAL A 17 -2.72 5.05 -4.63
N THR A 18 -1.76 4.50 -3.89
CA THR A 18 -0.36 4.43 -4.32
C THR A 18 -0.21 3.61 -5.61
N MET A 19 -0.83 2.44 -5.67
CA MET A 19 -0.80 1.60 -6.88
C MET A 19 -1.40 2.32 -8.09
N THR A 20 -2.52 3.01 -7.88
CA THR A 20 -3.18 3.77 -8.95
C THR A 20 -2.28 4.87 -9.48
N ALA A 21 -1.58 5.59 -8.59
CA ALA A 21 -0.63 6.62 -8.99
C ALA A 21 0.52 6.04 -9.82
N HIS A 22 1.15 4.96 -9.33
CA HIS A 22 2.23 4.31 -10.06
C HIS A 22 1.79 3.75 -11.42
N LEU A 23 0.61 3.15 -11.52
CA LEU A 23 0.06 2.68 -12.80
C LEU A 23 -0.16 3.83 -13.79
N SER A 24 -0.80 4.92 -13.33
CA SER A 24 -1.09 6.07 -14.17
C SER A 24 0.18 6.70 -14.72
N LEU A 25 1.19 6.93 -13.87
CA LEU A 25 2.43 7.58 -14.27
C LEU A 25 3.34 6.68 -15.11
N LYS A 26 3.55 5.43 -14.67
CA LYS A 26 4.46 4.49 -15.36
C LYS A 26 4.05 4.26 -16.81
N TYR A 27 2.76 4.16 -17.06
CA TYR A 27 2.24 3.81 -18.38
C TYR A 27 1.51 4.96 -19.08
N ASN A 28 1.49 6.14 -18.45
CA ASN A 28 0.72 7.30 -18.93
C ASN A 28 -0.76 6.96 -19.18
N TYR A 29 -1.37 6.20 -18.29
CA TYR A 29 -2.77 5.81 -18.40
C TYR A 29 -3.67 6.90 -17.80
N PRO A 30 -4.73 7.31 -18.51
CA PRO A 30 -5.71 8.23 -17.98
C PRO A 30 -6.45 7.63 -16.79
N LEU A 31 -6.67 8.45 -15.76
CA LEU A 31 -7.32 8.04 -14.51
C LEU A 31 -8.69 8.68 -14.38
N PHE A 32 -9.68 7.84 -14.14
CA PHE A 32 -11.07 8.22 -13.96
C PHE A 32 -11.58 7.83 -12.57
N LYS A 33 -12.44 8.69 -12.04
CA LYS A 33 -13.11 8.48 -10.78
C LYS A 33 -14.59 8.79 -10.92
N ILE A 34 -15.45 7.92 -10.36
CA ILE A 34 -16.88 8.19 -10.36
C ILE A 34 -17.20 9.30 -9.36
N SER A 35 -17.81 10.37 -9.87
CA SER A 35 -18.36 11.43 -9.05
C SER A 35 -19.59 10.93 -8.29
N LYS A 36 -19.60 11.11 -6.98
CA LYS A 36 -20.84 11.03 -6.21
C LYS A 36 -21.58 12.35 -6.39
N SER A 37 -22.72 12.31 -7.01
CA SER A 37 -23.47 13.46 -7.55
C SER A 37 -23.72 14.64 -6.62
N ASN A 38 -23.51 14.55 -5.30
CA ASN A 38 -23.84 15.64 -4.37
C ASN A 38 -22.81 15.93 -3.25
N ARG A 39 -21.62 15.32 -3.25
CA ARG A 39 -20.60 15.55 -2.20
C ARG A 39 -19.18 15.77 -2.72
N THR A 40 -19.00 15.87 -4.01
CA THR A 40 -17.69 15.70 -4.66
C THR A 40 -16.81 16.92 -4.75
N GLU A 41 -17.35 18.10 -4.58
CA GLU A 41 -16.59 19.33 -4.81
C GLU A 41 -15.59 19.67 -3.69
N LYS A 42 -15.67 19.03 -2.53
CA LYS A 42 -14.86 19.42 -1.37
C LYS A 42 -13.66 18.54 -1.06
N ILE A 43 -13.47 17.40 -1.72
CA ILE A 43 -12.33 16.52 -1.48
C ILE A 43 -11.68 16.19 -2.81
N GLN A 44 -10.81 17.07 -3.27
CA GLN A 44 -9.79 16.69 -4.25
C GLN A 44 -8.96 15.59 -3.60
N ARG A 45 -8.94 14.43 -4.21
CA ARG A 45 -8.10 13.33 -3.76
C ARG A 45 -6.76 13.50 -4.40
N ASP A 46 -5.78 13.67 -3.57
CA ASP A 46 -4.41 13.67 -3.96
C ASP A 46 -3.96 12.21 -4.13
N PHE A 47 -3.74 11.79 -5.38
CA PHE A 47 -3.12 10.50 -5.67
C PHE A 47 -1.61 10.57 -5.53
N GLY A 48 -1.09 11.76 -5.24
CA GLY A 48 0.31 12.01 -5.23
C GLY A 48 0.95 12.14 -6.60
N TYR A 49 2.22 12.50 -6.65
CA TYR A 49 3.01 12.61 -7.89
C TYR A 49 2.37 13.48 -8.97
N ASP A 50 1.56 14.46 -8.62
CA ASP A 50 0.81 15.27 -9.58
C ASP A 50 -0.09 14.48 -10.55
N VAL A 51 -0.52 13.29 -10.13
CA VAL A 51 -1.44 12.47 -10.92
C VAL A 51 -2.76 13.18 -11.10
N LYS A 52 -3.06 13.52 -12.35
CA LYS A 52 -4.34 14.12 -12.74
C LYS A 52 -5.38 13.01 -12.91
N TYR A 53 -6.59 13.30 -12.46
CA TYR A 53 -7.73 12.43 -12.71
C TYR A 53 -8.93 13.23 -13.19
N GLN A 54 -9.83 12.56 -13.89
CA GLN A 54 -11.09 13.12 -14.35
C GLN A 54 -12.25 12.52 -13.55
N ASN A 55 -13.16 13.36 -13.10
CA ASN A 55 -14.44 12.90 -12.59
C ASN A 55 -15.33 12.54 -13.77
N ILE A 56 -15.98 11.38 -13.68
CA ILE A 56 -16.80 10.83 -14.75
C ILE A 56 -18.06 10.19 -14.18
N SER A 57 -19.14 10.16 -14.94
CA SER A 57 -20.32 9.38 -14.60
C SER A 57 -20.06 7.89 -14.82
N ILE A 58 -20.85 7.02 -14.18
CA ILE A 58 -20.75 5.59 -14.47
C ILE A 58 -21.15 5.29 -15.91
N ASP A 59 -22.11 6.02 -16.46
CA ASP A 59 -22.59 5.84 -17.82
C ASP A 59 -21.51 6.15 -18.86
N ASP A 60 -20.75 7.20 -18.66
CA ASP A 60 -19.64 7.55 -19.53
C ASP A 60 -18.42 6.65 -19.33
N LEU A 61 -18.20 6.18 -18.10
CA LEU A 61 -17.06 5.29 -17.82
C LEU A 61 -17.22 3.94 -18.52
N ILE A 62 -18.41 3.32 -18.48
CA ILE A 62 -18.65 2.02 -19.10
C ILE A 62 -18.61 2.05 -20.65
N GLN A 63 -18.65 3.23 -21.27
CA GLN A 63 -18.48 3.42 -22.72
C GLN A 63 -17.01 3.48 -23.15
N LYS A 64 -16.07 3.53 -22.19
CA LYS A 64 -14.65 3.56 -22.54
C LYS A 64 -14.14 2.18 -22.88
N ASP A 65 -13.20 2.12 -23.81
CA ASP A 65 -12.48 0.90 -24.13
C ASP A 65 -11.45 0.56 -23.05
N ASN A 66 -11.09 -0.73 -22.94
CA ASN A 66 -9.98 -1.20 -22.10
C ASN A 66 -10.02 -0.64 -20.66
N ILE A 67 -11.13 -0.80 -19.99
CA ILE A 67 -11.27 -0.34 -18.58
C ILE A 67 -10.46 -1.25 -17.67
N LEU A 68 -9.63 -0.67 -16.79
CA LEU A 68 -8.97 -1.36 -15.70
C LEU A 68 -9.44 -0.79 -14.35
N ILE A 69 -10.25 -1.54 -13.63
CA ILE A 69 -10.65 -1.21 -12.27
C ILE A 69 -9.46 -1.47 -11.34
N VAL A 70 -8.86 -0.41 -10.81
CA VAL A 70 -7.65 -0.48 -9.98
C VAL A 70 -7.92 -0.51 -8.49
N ALA A 71 -9.11 -0.10 -8.08
CA ALA A 71 -9.59 -0.17 -6.70
C ALA A 71 -11.12 -0.25 -6.69
N LEU A 72 -11.65 -1.06 -5.80
CA LEU A 72 -13.08 -1.30 -5.70
C LEU A 72 -13.52 -1.40 -4.24
N ASP A 73 -14.39 -0.50 -3.78
CA ASP A 73 -15.02 -0.63 -2.47
C ASP A 73 -16.53 -0.95 -2.58
N LYS A 74 -17.12 -1.41 -1.47
CA LYS A 74 -18.51 -1.86 -1.38
C LYS A 74 -19.55 -0.86 -1.88
N HIS A 75 -19.26 0.43 -1.87
CA HIS A 75 -20.19 1.46 -2.31
C HIS A 75 -20.42 1.44 -3.83
N TYR A 76 -19.52 0.78 -4.57
CA TYR A 76 -19.57 0.69 -6.03
C TYR A 76 -20.03 -0.68 -6.55
N TYR A 77 -20.24 -1.68 -5.69
CA TYR A 77 -20.66 -3.03 -6.10
C TYR A 77 -21.95 -3.04 -6.92
N LYS A 78 -22.86 -2.10 -6.67
CA LYS A 78 -24.11 -1.96 -7.41
C LYS A 78 -23.94 -1.62 -8.89
N TYR A 79 -22.73 -1.22 -9.31
CA TYR A 79 -22.44 -0.87 -10.70
C TYR A 79 -21.73 -2.00 -11.47
N LEU A 80 -21.28 -3.06 -10.80
CA LEU A 80 -20.44 -4.08 -11.41
C LEU A 80 -21.09 -4.81 -12.59
N ASN A 81 -22.39 -5.05 -12.51
CA ASN A 81 -23.14 -5.70 -13.60
C ASN A 81 -23.27 -4.85 -14.87
N ARG A 82 -22.93 -3.58 -14.80
CA ARG A 82 -22.99 -2.64 -15.94
C ARG A 82 -21.70 -2.60 -16.75
N PHE A 83 -20.59 -3.06 -16.18
CA PHE A 83 -19.31 -3.09 -16.89
C PHE A 83 -19.30 -4.19 -17.94
N PRO A 84 -18.70 -3.94 -19.13
CA PRO A 84 -18.56 -4.92 -20.19
C PRO A 84 -17.57 -6.04 -19.79
N ASP A 85 -17.70 -7.21 -20.45
CA ASP A 85 -16.91 -8.40 -20.11
C ASP A 85 -15.41 -8.28 -20.45
N ASN A 86 -15.05 -7.35 -21.34
CA ASN A 86 -13.66 -7.02 -21.64
C ASN A 86 -13.00 -6.09 -20.61
N THR A 87 -13.71 -5.75 -19.51
CA THR A 87 -13.15 -5.03 -18.39
C THR A 87 -12.09 -5.86 -17.68
N SER A 88 -11.05 -5.20 -17.19
CA SER A 88 -10.06 -5.80 -16.30
C SER A 88 -10.19 -5.26 -14.89
N ILE A 89 -9.84 -6.05 -13.88
CA ILE A 89 -9.84 -5.63 -12.48
C ILE A 89 -8.61 -6.12 -11.75
N VAL A 90 -8.05 -5.27 -10.87
CA VAL A 90 -6.97 -5.67 -9.95
C VAL A 90 -7.55 -6.09 -8.61
N MET A 91 -7.23 -7.30 -8.18
CA MET A 91 -7.58 -7.83 -6.85
C MET A 91 -6.37 -7.76 -5.93
N HIS A 92 -6.54 -7.04 -4.82
CA HIS A 92 -5.47 -6.74 -3.87
C HIS A 92 -5.44 -7.68 -2.66
N ASP A 93 -6.61 -8.15 -2.23
CA ASP A 93 -6.78 -8.87 -0.95
C ASP A 93 -7.83 -9.99 -1.10
N PRO A 94 -7.63 -11.17 -0.47
CA PRO A 94 -8.63 -12.25 -0.46
C PRO A 94 -9.99 -11.84 0.10
N ASN A 95 -10.04 -10.80 0.91
CA ASN A 95 -11.31 -10.29 1.45
C ASN A 95 -12.15 -9.53 0.44
N ASP A 96 -11.56 -9.10 -0.67
CA ASP A 96 -12.25 -8.32 -1.70
C ASP A 96 -13.33 -9.16 -2.43
N PHE A 97 -13.29 -10.51 -2.37
CA PHE A 97 -14.27 -11.38 -3.05
C PHE A 97 -15.36 -11.98 -2.19
N LYS A 98 -15.51 -11.59 -0.95
CA LYS A 98 -16.55 -12.15 -0.06
C LYS A 98 -17.98 -11.79 -0.46
N SER A 99 -18.15 -10.79 -1.33
CA SER A 99 -19.45 -10.32 -1.79
C SER A 99 -19.90 -11.06 -3.05
N VAL A 100 -21.16 -11.52 -3.08
CA VAL A 100 -21.76 -12.19 -4.24
C VAL A 100 -21.67 -11.36 -5.53
N PRO A 101 -21.98 -10.05 -5.56
CA PRO A 101 -21.81 -9.24 -6.75
C PRO A 101 -20.38 -9.23 -7.30
N VAL A 102 -19.38 -9.21 -6.42
CA VAL A 102 -17.98 -9.25 -6.84
C VAL A 102 -17.64 -10.61 -7.43
N GLN A 103 -18.04 -11.71 -6.79
CA GLN A 103 -17.80 -13.06 -7.32
C GLN A 103 -18.42 -13.29 -8.69
N GLN A 104 -19.64 -12.81 -8.91
CA GLN A 104 -20.31 -12.88 -10.21
C GLN A 104 -19.55 -12.05 -11.27
N PHE A 105 -19.12 -10.86 -10.90
CA PHE A 105 -18.37 -9.99 -11.79
C PHE A 105 -17.03 -10.61 -12.21
N LEU A 106 -16.26 -11.14 -11.25
CA LEU A 106 -14.94 -11.72 -11.52
C LEU A 106 -14.98 -12.93 -12.46
N LYS A 107 -16.11 -13.64 -12.56
CA LYS A 107 -16.28 -14.78 -13.48
C LYS A 107 -16.39 -14.40 -14.96
N ARG A 108 -16.65 -13.13 -15.27
CA ARG A 108 -16.88 -12.66 -16.63
C ARG A 108 -15.89 -11.61 -17.13
N VAL A 109 -14.95 -11.19 -16.29
CA VAL A 109 -13.98 -10.14 -16.62
C VAL A 109 -12.54 -10.66 -16.49
N ASN A 110 -11.57 -9.89 -16.99
CA ASN A 110 -10.17 -10.23 -16.82
C ASN A 110 -9.68 -9.88 -15.42
N VAL A 111 -9.21 -10.85 -14.67
CA VAL A 111 -8.76 -10.65 -13.27
C VAL A 111 -7.24 -10.62 -13.23
N ILE A 112 -6.70 -9.55 -12.63
CA ILE A 112 -5.28 -9.38 -12.38
C ILE A 112 -5.08 -9.43 -10.87
N THR A 113 -4.07 -10.17 -10.41
CA THR A 113 -3.66 -10.22 -9.01
C THR A 113 -2.24 -9.70 -8.85
N ILE A 114 -1.97 -9.07 -7.72
CA ILE A 114 -0.64 -8.54 -7.38
C ILE A 114 0.06 -9.34 -6.28
N ARG A 115 -0.56 -10.46 -5.89
CA ARG A 115 -0.03 -11.40 -4.91
C ARG A 115 -0.35 -12.82 -5.35
N GLU A 116 0.64 -13.71 -5.33
CA GLU A 116 0.45 -15.09 -5.77
C GLU A 116 -0.58 -15.84 -4.91
N ALA A 117 -0.60 -15.60 -3.59
CA ALA A 117 -1.60 -16.23 -2.74
C ALA A 117 -3.04 -15.78 -3.05
N VAL A 118 -3.24 -14.55 -3.51
CA VAL A 118 -4.55 -14.11 -3.99
C VAL A 118 -4.95 -14.86 -5.24
N LYS A 119 -4.02 -15.04 -6.18
CA LYS A 119 -4.24 -15.85 -7.39
C LYS A 119 -4.59 -17.30 -7.04
N GLN A 120 -3.83 -17.95 -6.15
CA GLN A 120 -4.10 -19.30 -5.71
C GLN A 120 -5.47 -19.41 -4.99
N ASN A 121 -5.80 -18.47 -4.15
CA ASN A 121 -7.09 -18.42 -3.47
C ASN A 121 -8.26 -18.31 -4.48
N LEU A 122 -8.15 -17.45 -5.48
CA LEU A 122 -9.15 -17.31 -6.55
C LEU A 122 -9.34 -18.60 -7.31
N LEU A 123 -8.25 -19.26 -7.68
CA LEU A 123 -8.30 -20.50 -8.43
C LEU A 123 -8.92 -21.64 -7.61
N ILE A 124 -8.40 -21.87 -6.41
CA ILE A 124 -8.77 -23.04 -5.59
C ILE A 124 -10.18 -22.91 -5.01
N ASN A 125 -10.50 -21.74 -4.44
CA ASN A 125 -11.73 -21.57 -3.67
C ASN A 125 -12.90 -21.01 -4.49
N HIS A 126 -12.63 -20.39 -5.64
CA HIS A 126 -13.66 -19.70 -6.43
C HIS A 126 -13.69 -20.13 -7.90
N ASN A 127 -12.75 -20.98 -8.35
CA ASN A 127 -12.58 -21.40 -9.74
C ASN A 127 -12.49 -20.20 -10.71
N ILE A 128 -11.75 -19.16 -10.30
CA ILE A 128 -11.53 -17.94 -11.07
C ILE A 128 -10.07 -17.92 -11.54
N GLN A 129 -9.86 -17.88 -12.85
CA GLN A 129 -8.55 -17.69 -13.46
C GLN A 129 -8.13 -16.23 -13.30
N SER A 130 -6.85 -15.99 -13.00
CA SER A 130 -6.30 -14.65 -12.91
C SER A 130 -4.84 -14.60 -13.37
N GLU A 131 -4.45 -13.46 -13.92
CA GLU A 131 -3.07 -13.17 -14.27
C GLU A 131 -2.35 -12.56 -13.06
N PHE A 132 -1.18 -13.09 -12.69
CA PHE A 132 -0.34 -12.46 -11.68
C PHE A 132 0.56 -11.41 -12.32
N LYS A 133 0.61 -10.21 -11.71
CA LYS A 133 1.53 -9.13 -12.07
C LYS A 133 2.17 -8.54 -10.83
N TYR A 134 3.45 -8.23 -10.91
CA TYR A 134 4.14 -7.50 -9.84
C TYR A 134 3.56 -6.08 -9.68
N HIS A 135 3.73 -5.52 -8.48
CA HIS A 135 3.35 -4.14 -8.21
C HIS A 135 4.03 -3.20 -9.21
N PRO A 136 3.29 -2.40 -9.98
CA PRO A 136 3.88 -1.40 -10.85
C PRO A 136 4.56 -0.33 -10.01
N PHE A 137 5.77 0.03 -10.36
CA PHE A 137 6.50 1.11 -9.71
C PHE A 137 6.95 2.11 -10.76
N TYR A 138 6.61 3.38 -10.56
CA TYR A 138 7.09 4.51 -11.36
C TYR A 138 8.36 5.03 -10.72
N GLU A 139 9.45 4.99 -11.45
CA GLU A 139 10.74 5.51 -11.04
C GLU A 139 10.74 7.02 -11.26
N TYR A 140 10.49 7.78 -10.22
CA TYR A 140 10.55 9.23 -10.23
C TYR A 140 11.97 9.73 -9.96
N ASP A 141 12.22 10.99 -10.34
CA ASP A 141 13.51 11.61 -10.12
C ASP A 141 13.85 11.66 -8.62
N ARG A 142 14.93 11.00 -8.26
CA ARG A 142 15.47 11.11 -6.92
C ARG A 142 16.07 12.50 -6.75
N ASN A 143 15.89 13.09 -5.58
CA ASN A 143 16.77 14.17 -5.20
C ASN A 143 18.18 13.58 -5.03
N THR A 144 19.07 13.85 -5.97
CA THR A 144 20.40 13.25 -6.12
C THR A 144 21.36 13.54 -4.97
N TYR A 145 20.93 14.27 -3.97
CA TYR A 145 21.74 14.65 -2.82
C TYR A 145 21.31 13.85 -1.58
N LYS A 146 21.70 12.57 -1.53
CA LYS A 146 21.92 11.92 -0.23
C LYS A 146 23.22 12.51 0.36
N ASN A 147 23.14 13.76 0.78
CA ASN A 147 24.22 14.34 1.56
C ASN A 147 24.19 13.70 2.95
N ASN A 148 25.22 12.90 3.23
CA ASN A 148 25.47 12.27 4.52
C ASN A 148 24.31 11.42 5.02
N VAL A 149 24.31 10.18 4.58
CA VAL A 149 23.44 9.13 5.09
C VAL A 149 23.61 9.05 6.61
N SER A 150 22.76 9.74 7.35
CA SER A 150 22.69 9.54 8.78
C SER A 150 22.22 8.10 9.01
N ASP A 151 22.78 7.38 9.97
CA ASP A 151 22.36 6.02 10.33
C ASP A 151 20.92 5.97 10.92
N LYS A 152 20.09 6.93 10.55
CA LYS A 152 18.69 7.02 11.01
C LYS A 152 17.91 5.80 10.57
N CYS A 153 17.17 5.28 11.54
CA CYS A 153 16.22 4.20 11.37
C CYS A 153 14.79 4.73 11.45
N ILE A 154 13.95 4.34 10.52
CA ILE A 154 12.52 4.69 10.56
C ILE A 154 11.65 3.47 10.33
N SER A 155 10.41 3.53 10.83
CA SER A 155 9.33 2.61 10.49
C SER A 155 8.16 3.40 9.95
N ILE A 156 7.68 3.03 8.77
CA ILE A 156 6.53 3.65 8.10
C ILE A 156 5.47 2.60 7.86
N SER A 157 4.45 2.56 8.70
CA SER A 157 3.32 1.64 8.54
C SER A 157 2.13 2.14 9.35
N ARG A 158 0.95 1.53 9.14
CA ARG A 158 -0.13 1.70 10.11
C ARG A 158 0.35 1.20 11.49
N ILE A 159 -0.03 1.90 12.55
CA ILE A 159 0.21 1.44 13.92
C ILE A 159 -0.96 0.52 14.29
N ASP A 160 -0.78 -0.77 14.09
CA ASP A 160 -1.86 -1.77 14.18
C ASP A 160 -1.33 -3.12 14.69
N PHE A 161 -2.24 -4.05 15.00
CA PHE A 161 -1.93 -5.36 15.59
C PHE A 161 -0.96 -6.20 14.75
N ASP A 162 -1.07 -6.13 13.43
CA ASP A 162 -0.22 -6.86 12.48
C ASP A 162 1.14 -6.23 12.21
N LYS A 163 1.37 -5.01 12.68
CA LYS A 163 2.58 -4.23 12.38
C LYS A 163 3.69 -4.37 13.43
N LYS A 164 3.42 -5.09 14.51
CA LYS A 164 4.41 -5.38 15.56
C LYS A 164 5.14 -4.15 16.12
N THR A 165 4.49 -3.00 16.12
CA THR A 165 5.06 -1.73 16.63
C THR A 165 5.62 -1.86 18.04
N HIS A 166 5.01 -2.69 18.90
CA HIS A 166 5.47 -2.96 20.25
C HIS A 166 6.89 -3.55 20.31
N VAL A 167 7.31 -4.30 19.29
CA VAL A 167 8.68 -4.84 19.21
C VAL A 167 9.66 -3.71 18.98
N ILE A 168 9.36 -2.79 18.07
CA ILE A 168 10.18 -1.60 17.82
C ILE A 168 10.32 -0.78 19.10
N LEU A 169 9.21 -0.55 19.82
CA LEU A 169 9.19 0.22 21.06
C LEU A 169 10.04 -0.43 22.16
N ARG A 170 10.03 -1.76 22.28
CA ARG A 170 10.89 -2.51 23.21
C ARG A 170 12.35 -2.53 22.82
N THR A 171 12.64 -2.46 21.52
CA THR A 171 14.01 -2.46 21.00
C THR A 171 14.69 -1.10 21.17
N ASN A 172 13.95 -0.01 21.00
CA ASN A 172 14.50 1.33 21.08
C ASN A 172 15.29 1.64 22.36
N PRO A 173 14.85 1.26 23.58
CA PRO A 173 15.66 1.46 24.79
C PRO A 173 17.02 0.76 24.74
N LEU A 174 17.15 -0.36 24.03
CA LEU A 174 18.38 -1.14 23.92
C LEU A 174 19.40 -0.56 22.94
N ILE A 175 18.96 0.32 22.03
CA ILE A 175 19.85 1.00 21.10
C ILE A 175 20.61 2.09 21.85
N LYS A 176 21.95 1.93 21.92
CA LYS A 176 22.82 2.84 22.71
C LYS A 176 22.85 4.25 22.13
N ASP A 177 23.03 4.36 20.83
CA ASP A 177 23.07 5.65 20.15
C ASP A 177 21.65 6.19 19.93
N ILE A 178 21.38 7.37 20.48
CA ILE A 178 20.09 8.03 20.40
C ILE A 178 19.71 8.40 18.96
N SER A 179 20.70 8.66 18.10
CA SER A 179 20.50 9.01 16.69
C SER A 179 19.96 7.82 15.87
N ASN A 180 20.23 6.60 16.32
CA ASN A 180 19.87 5.35 15.63
C ASN A 180 18.54 4.76 16.14
N LYS A 181 17.89 5.41 17.10
CA LYS A 181 16.58 4.96 17.58
C LYS A 181 15.53 5.08 16.49
N ILE A 182 14.74 4.01 16.33
CA ILE A 182 13.75 3.89 15.27
C ILE A 182 12.62 4.90 15.48
N GLN A 183 12.47 5.84 14.58
CA GLN A 183 11.36 6.79 14.55
C GLN A 183 10.16 6.12 13.87
N ILE A 184 8.96 6.31 14.41
CA ILE A 184 7.75 5.62 13.96
C ILE A 184 6.81 6.63 13.30
N TYR A 185 6.41 6.34 12.07
CA TYR A 185 5.46 7.12 11.28
C TYR A 185 4.25 6.27 10.90
N GLY A 186 3.06 6.81 10.98
CA GLY A 186 1.86 6.16 10.49
C GLY A 186 0.61 6.48 11.28
N LYS A 187 -0.53 6.19 10.67
CA LYS A 187 -1.83 6.34 11.31
C LYS A 187 -2.02 5.26 12.37
N GLU A 188 -2.34 5.70 13.57
CA GLU A 188 -2.63 4.82 14.70
C GLU A 188 -4.01 4.16 14.60
N ASN A 189 -4.07 2.89 14.94
CA ASN A 189 -5.29 2.23 15.38
C ASN A 189 -5.47 2.54 16.88
N ARG A 190 -6.50 3.31 17.21
CA ARG A 190 -6.76 3.76 18.58
C ARG A 190 -6.92 2.59 19.55
N LEU A 191 -7.60 1.52 19.14
CA LEU A 191 -7.75 0.34 20.00
C LEU A 191 -6.41 -0.32 20.30
N TYR A 192 -5.54 -0.45 19.30
CA TYR A 192 -4.21 -1.01 19.49
C TYR A 192 -3.37 -0.16 20.45
N VAL A 193 -3.39 1.16 20.28
CA VAL A 193 -2.60 2.08 21.14
C VAL A 193 -3.11 2.07 22.57
N GLU A 194 -4.41 2.20 22.78
CA GLU A 194 -4.96 2.31 24.15
C GLU A 194 -4.99 0.95 24.87
N PHE A 195 -5.48 -0.12 24.24
CA PHE A 195 -5.62 -1.41 24.93
C PHE A 195 -4.37 -2.28 24.87
N THR A 196 -3.61 -2.23 23.78
CA THR A 196 -2.44 -3.10 23.65
C THR A 196 -1.17 -2.41 24.13
N LEU A 197 -0.83 -1.26 23.56
CA LEU A 197 0.42 -0.59 23.94
C LEU A 197 0.36 -0.04 25.34
N LYS A 198 -0.72 0.65 25.72
CA LYS A 198 -0.87 1.24 27.04
C LYS A 198 -1.19 0.19 28.11
N ASP A 199 -2.38 -0.42 28.03
CA ASP A 199 -2.93 -1.19 29.16
C ASP A 199 -2.25 -2.56 29.34
N LYS A 200 -1.95 -3.26 28.23
CA LYS A 200 -1.34 -4.60 28.30
C LYS A 200 0.19 -4.58 28.36
N MET A 201 0.84 -3.63 27.70
CA MET A 201 2.29 -3.65 27.49
C MET A 201 3.03 -2.52 28.22
N ASN A 202 2.33 -1.51 28.74
CA ASN A 202 2.91 -0.33 29.38
C ASN A 202 3.95 0.40 28.50
N LEU A 203 3.62 0.55 27.20
CA LEU A 203 4.50 1.16 26.20
C LEU A 203 4.00 2.51 25.66
N LYS A 204 3.03 3.12 26.33
CA LYS A 204 2.44 4.37 25.84
C LYS A 204 3.44 5.54 25.83
N GLU A 205 4.26 5.65 26.85
CA GLU A 205 5.29 6.70 26.94
C GLU A 205 6.34 6.55 25.84
N GLU A 206 6.82 5.32 25.62
CA GLU A 206 7.74 5.00 24.53
C GLU A 206 7.10 5.28 23.16
N PHE A 207 5.82 4.98 23.00
CA PHE A 207 5.10 5.31 21.78
C PHE A 207 5.05 6.81 21.52
N ILE A 208 4.67 7.62 22.50
CA ILE A 208 4.62 9.09 22.38
C ILE A 208 6.00 9.64 22.05
N LYS A 209 7.05 9.11 22.66
CA LYS A 209 8.43 9.54 22.44
C LYS A 209 8.91 9.33 20.99
N TYR A 210 8.61 8.16 20.41
CA TYR A 210 9.15 7.78 19.11
C TYR A 210 8.17 7.94 17.94
N TRP A 211 6.88 8.11 18.20
CA TRP A 211 5.90 8.37 17.16
C TRP A 211 5.98 9.82 16.67
N LYS A 212 6.19 10.00 15.37
CA LYS A 212 6.38 11.30 14.72
C LYS A 212 5.15 11.79 13.96
N GLY A 213 4.05 11.07 14.08
CA GLY A 213 2.78 11.46 13.52
C GLY A 213 2.27 10.56 12.41
N ARG A 214 1.14 10.96 11.87
CA ARG A 214 0.47 10.24 10.80
C ARG A 214 1.15 10.53 9.48
N PHE A 215 1.43 9.47 8.76
CA PHE A 215 1.75 9.58 7.35
C PHE A 215 0.43 9.82 6.61
N ALA A 216 0.12 11.07 6.36
CA ALA A 216 -1.20 11.49 5.87
C ALA A 216 -1.31 11.45 4.35
N LYS A 217 -0.20 11.28 3.64
CA LYS A 217 -0.13 11.33 2.19
C LYS A 217 0.51 10.07 1.63
N THR A 218 0.30 9.83 0.36
CA THR A 218 0.95 8.75 -0.39
C THR A 218 2.39 9.13 -0.64
N LEU A 219 3.34 8.22 -0.43
CA LEU A 219 4.72 8.42 -0.85
C LEU A 219 4.79 8.51 -2.38
N PRO A 220 5.62 9.39 -2.91
CA PRO A 220 6.66 10.27 -2.34
C PRO A 220 6.26 11.75 -2.30
N ILE A 221 5.19 12.11 -1.75
CA ILE A 221 4.34 13.21 -2.22
C ILE A 221 4.47 14.51 -1.55
N SER A 222 4.94 14.61 -0.36
CA SER A 222 5.28 15.93 0.14
C SER A 222 6.77 16.13 0.01
N VAL A 223 7.15 17.35 -0.29
CA VAL A 223 8.55 17.77 -0.28
C VAL A 223 9.19 17.40 1.07
N ASP A 224 8.42 17.56 2.15
CA ASP A 224 8.86 17.28 3.51
C ASP A 224 9.02 15.77 3.80
N GLU A 225 8.23 14.93 3.16
CA GLU A 225 8.25 13.48 3.36
C GLU A 225 9.24 12.74 2.46
N LYS A 226 9.60 13.30 1.31
CA LYS A 226 10.78 12.87 0.57
C LYS A 226 12.03 12.92 1.44
N ASP A 227 12.11 13.93 2.28
CA ASP A 227 13.24 14.12 3.18
C ASP A 227 13.34 13.03 4.24
N ILE A 228 12.23 12.39 4.63
CA ILE A 228 12.26 11.30 5.61
C ILE A 228 13.03 10.10 5.06
N LEU A 229 12.69 9.62 3.85
CA LEU A 229 13.39 8.50 3.23
C LEU A 229 14.80 8.90 2.75
N ASN A 230 14.95 10.13 2.23
CA ASN A 230 16.27 10.63 1.81
C ASN A 230 17.25 10.75 2.96
N ASN A 231 16.78 11.01 4.17
CA ASN A 231 17.58 11.22 5.36
C ASN A 231 17.68 9.98 6.25
N CYS A 232 17.24 8.81 5.81
CA CYS A 232 17.38 7.58 6.56
C CYS A 232 18.14 6.50 5.77
N LYS A 233 18.85 5.65 6.51
CA LYS A 233 19.56 4.49 5.97
C LYS A 233 18.75 3.22 6.05
N TYR A 234 17.94 3.08 7.11
CA TYR A 234 17.22 1.85 7.40
C TYR A 234 15.72 2.11 7.51
N VAL A 235 14.95 1.29 6.82
CA VAL A 235 13.49 1.22 6.96
C VAL A 235 13.11 -0.11 7.57
N VAL A 236 12.49 -0.06 8.75
CA VAL A 236 12.10 -1.21 9.55
C VAL A 236 10.62 -1.48 9.38
N ASP A 237 10.26 -2.64 8.87
CA ASP A 237 8.87 -3.12 8.84
C ASP A 237 8.79 -4.55 9.38
N LEU A 238 8.24 -4.69 10.58
CA LEU A 238 8.08 -5.95 11.28
C LEU A 238 6.69 -6.55 11.11
N SER A 239 5.94 -6.08 10.12
CA SER A 239 4.62 -6.63 9.83
C SER A 239 4.68 -8.11 9.47
N VAL A 240 3.65 -8.84 9.90
CA VAL A 240 3.48 -10.25 9.55
C VAL A 240 2.57 -10.38 8.34
N ILE A 241 2.79 -11.43 7.56
CA ILE A 241 1.97 -11.75 6.40
C ILE A 241 0.71 -12.47 6.87
N LYS A 242 -0.44 -11.82 6.67
CA LYS A 242 -1.76 -12.34 7.12
C LYS A 242 -2.34 -13.37 6.15
N GLY A 243 -1.62 -14.43 5.78
CA GLY A 243 -2.18 -15.49 4.93
C GLY A 243 -2.57 -15.06 3.50
N ASP A 244 -2.42 -13.78 3.18
CA ASP A 244 -2.65 -13.21 1.84
C ASP A 244 -1.42 -13.34 0.93
N GLY A 245 -0.46 -14.14 1.40
CA GLY A 245 0.79 -14.48 0.72
C GLY A 245 1.74 -13.32 0.58
N GLY A 246 3.02 -13.64 0.59
CA GLY A 246 4.09 -12.68 0.37
C GLY A 246 3.82 -11.77 -0.83
N GLY A 247 4.70 -10.93 -1.10
CA GLY A 247 4.62 -9.91 -2.13
C GLY A 247 5.44 -8.72 -1.65
N THR A 248 5.08 -7.55 -2.09
CA THR A 248 5.74 -6.34 -1.62
C THR A 248 4.72 -5.33 -1.11
N GLN A 249 5.21 -4.29 -0.47
CA GLN A 249 4.45 -3.10 -0.12
C GLN A 249 5.09 -1.90 -0.81
N TYR A 250 4.29 -0.89 -1.13
CA TYR A 250 4.85 0.32 -1.74
C TYR A 250 5.88 1.01 -0.86
N THR A 251 5.73 0.95 0.46
CA THR A 251 6.76 1.43 1.40
C THR A 251 8.11 0.77 1.19
N PHE A 252 8.14 -0.51 0.82
CA PHE A 252 9.40 -1.20 0.52
C PHE A 252 10.01 -0.72 -0.80
N LEU A 253 9.18 -0.60 -1.83
CA LEU A 253 9.61 -0.12 -3.15
C LEU A 253 10.13 1.33 -3.07
N GLU A 254 9.42 2.19 -2.34
CA GLU A 254 9.85 3.56 -2.09
C GLU A 254 11.17 3.62 -1.30
N ALA A 255 11.32 2.79 -0.27
CA ALA A 255 12.55 2.71 0.50
C ALA A 255 13.73 2.26 -0.37
N ILE A 256 13.55 1.20 -1.17
CA ILE A 256 14.57 0.71 -2.10
C ILE A 256 14.91 1.79 -3.14
N HIS A 257 13.90 2.44 -3.70
CA HIS A 257 14.10 3.51 -4.66
C HIS A 257 14.89 4.69 -4.09
N GLN A 258 14.80 4.93 -2.78
CA GLN A 258 15.56 5.94 -2.05
C GLN A 258 16.88 5.38 -1.45
N ASP A 259 17.36 4.23 -1.92
CA ASP A 259 18.59 3.56 -1.44
C ASP A 259 18.60 3.27 0.07
N CYS A 260 17.43 3.07 0.68
CA CYS A 260 17.33 2.62 2.05
C CYS A 260 17.50 1.10 2.14
N ILE A 261 18.09 0.65 3.23
CA ILE A 261 18.20 -0.76 3.56
C ILE A 261 16.93 -1.20 4.31
N LEU A 262 16.27 -2.25 3.83
CA LEU A 262 15.10 -2.81 4.49
C LEU A 262 15.49 -3.75 5.62
N ILE A 263 14.83 -3.61 6.77
CA ILE A 263 14.88 -4.58 7.88
C ILE A 263 13.48 -5.14 8.04
N LEU A 264 13.31 -6.43 7.74
CA LEU A 264 12.00 -7.06 7.60
C LEU A 264 11.81 -8.20 8.60
N HIS A 265 10.55 -8.52 8.91
CA HIS A 265 10.22 -9.77 9.59
C HIS A 265 10.53 -10.97 8.69
N LYS A 266 11.03 -12.07 9.27
CA LYS A 266 11.46 -13.27 8.51
C LYS A 266 10.41 -13.83 7.55
N GLU A 267 9.13 -13.69 7.84
CA GLU A 267 8.07 -14.19 6.98
C GLU A 267 8.10 -13.59 5.56
N TRP A 268 8.65 -12.39 5.37
CA TRP A 268 8.78 -11.77 4.05
C TRP A 268 9.77 -12.51 3.15
N VAL A 269 10.74 -13.18 3.75
CA VAL A 269 11.72 -14.02 3.03
C VAL A 269 11.24 -15.47 2.92
N GLU A 270 10.66 -16.00 4.00
CA GLU A 270 10.19 -17.40 4.04
C GLU A 270 8.97 -17.67 3.14
N LYS A 271 8.10 -16.68 2.98
CA LYS A 271 6.82 -16.80 2.25
C LYS A 271 6.76 -16.03 0.93
N GLY A 272 7.86 -15.41 0.51
CA GLY A 272 7.92 -14.60 -0.70
C GLY A 272 9.21 -14.79 -1.47
N ASP A 273 9.19 -14.47 -2.76
CA ASP A 273 10.33 -14.68 -3.66
C ASP A 273 11.17 -13.41 -3.89
N LEU A 274 10.68 -12.26 -3.42
CA LEU A 274 11.30 -10.96 -3.74
C LEU A 274 12.45 -10.58 -2.82
N PHE A 275 12.42 -11.05 -1.57
CA PHE A 275 13.40 -10.66 -0.55
C PHE A 275 14.30 -11.83 -0.19
N LYS A 276 15.60 -11.54 -0.08
CA LYS A 276 16.63 -12.50 0.32
C LYS A 276 17.48 -11.87 1.40
N ASP A 277 17.56 -12.55 2.56
CA ASP A 277 18.34 -12.07 3.70
C ASP A 277 19.80 -11.83 3.31
N LYS A 278 20.36 -10.73 3.79
CA LYS A 278 21.74 -10.26 3.53
C LYS A 278 22.07 -9.98 2.05
N TYR A 279 21.09 -10.06 1.16
CA TYR A 279 21.25 -9.72 -0.24
C TYR A 279 20.56 -8.40 -0.57
N ASN A 280 19.25 -8.30 -0.36
CA ASN A 280 18.46 -7.09 -0.62
C ASN A 280 17.63 -6.61 0.59
N CYS A 281 17.74 -7.28 1.72
CA CYS A 281 17.20 -6.87 3.01
C CYS A 281 17.98 -7.52 4.15
N TYR A 282 17.74 -7.08 5.38
CA TYR A 282 18.10 -7.81 6.60
C TYR A 282 16.84 -8.37 7.26
N VAL A 283 16.95 -9.55 7.82
CA VAL A 283 15.83 -10.26 8.44
C VAL A 283 15.98 -10.27 9.95
N VAL A 284 14.89 -10.00 10.65
CA VAL A 284 14.78 -10.20 12.08
C VAL A 284 13.69 -11.25 12.35
N GLY A 285 14.01 -12.20 13.21
CA GLY A 285 13.10 -13.22 13.69
C GLY A 285 13.03 -13.21 15.21
N TYR A 286 11.88 -13.47 15.76
CA TYR A 286 11.64 -13.70 17.19
C TYR A 286 10.59 -14.80 17.36
#